data_9311cbc31eccfb41c7d3be155ed467b3
#
_entry.id   9311cbc31eccfb41c7d3be155ed467b3
#
_cell.length_a   1.000
_cell.length_b   1.000
_cell.length_c   1.000
_cell.angle_alpha   90.00
_cell.angle_beta   90.00
_cell.angle_gamma   90.00
#
_symmetry.space_group_name_H-M   'P 1'
#
loop_
_entity.id
_entity.type
_entity.pdbx_description
1 polymer ?
#
loop_
_entity_poly.entity_id
_entity_poly.type
_entity_poly.pdbx_seq_one_letter_code
_entity_poly.pdbx_strand_id
1 'polypeptide(L)'
;MARPNGVRELWAAGKPVINSWLGIPSSFSAEVMAHAGWDSLVVDMQHGMIDYQVMITMLQGISTTNTTPLVRVPWNDPAYIQKALDAGAYGIICPMINNRAEAEKFVSSMRYAPLGTRSSGPIRASLYGGPDYHAKANDIVVALGMIETREAIANLDEICSVKGLDAVYIGPSDLSISHGYAPGGDKPDQWMMDLLGKVLDACKRHNVVPGLHCGSPAYALKGIEMGFKFVTVGGDTRFVTMGAAAAVQEMRTGVAAKPGTGASSSSPY
;
A
#
# COMPACT_ATOMS: atom_id res chain seq x y z
N MET A 1 -24.84 -10.45 2.53
CA MET A 1 -23.83 -9.84 3.44
C MET A 1 -22.73 -9.22 2.60
N ALA A 2 -22.13 -8.12 3.08
CA ALA A 2 -20.96 -7.53 2.41
C ALA A 2 -19.73 -8.41 2.60
N ARG A 3 -18.86 -8.49 1.57
CA ARG A 3 -17.56 -9.18 1.66
C ARG A 3 -16.70 -8.46 2.69
N PRO A 4 -16.09 -9.16 3.65
CA PRO A 4 -15.23 -8.54 4.65
C PRO A 4 -13.94 -7.99 4.01
N ASN A 5 -13.28 -7.08 4.72
CA ASN A 5 -11.96 -6.58 4.34
C ASN A 5 -10.90 -7.32 5.17
N GLY A 6 -10.15 -8.23 4.54
CA GLY A 6 -9.14 -9.05 5.22
C GLY A 6 -8.06 -8.22 5.92
N VAL A 7 -7.72 -7.04 5.41
CA VAL A 7 -6.78 -6.11 6.07
C VAL A 7 -7.34 -5.65 7.43
N ARG A 8 -8.62 -5.23 7.48
CA ARG A 8 -9.26 -4.85 8.75
C ARG A 8 -9.36 -6.01 9.73
N GLU A 9 -9.69 -7.21 9.23
CA GLU A 9 -9.79 -8.40 10.07
C GLU A 9 -8.45 -8.76 10.72
N LEU A 10 -7.35 -8.71 9.95
CA LEU A 10 -6.01 -8.95 10.48
C LEU A 10 -5.61 -7.89 11.51
N TRP A 11 -5.85 -6.59 11.23
CA TRP A 11 -5.58 -5.52 12.19
C TRP A 11 -6.39 -5.67 13.47
N ALA A 12 -7.68 -6.00 13.36
CA ALA A 12 -8.54 -6.24 14.52
C ALA A 12 -8.06 -7.45 15.36
N ALA A 13 -7.46 -8.44 14.72
CA ALA A 13 -6.83 -9.58 15.38
C ALA A 13 -5.40 -9.27 15.92
N GLY A 14 -4.92 -8.03 15.80
CA GLY A 14 -3.57 -7.61 16.22
C GLY A 14 -2.45 -8.14 15.32
N LYS A 15 -2.78 -8.75 14.17
CA LYS A 15 -1.82 -9.34 13.24
C LYS A 15 -1.31 -8.33 12.21
N PRO A 16 -0.06 -8.46 11.75
CA PRO A 16 0.43 -7.69 10.61
C PRO A 16 -0.20 -8.18 9.30
N VAL A 17 -0.30 -7.28 8.34
CA VAL A 17 -0.68 -7.54 6.94
C VAL A 17 0.58 -7.63 6.11
N ILE A 18 0.72 -8.70 5.33
CA ILE A 18 1.80 -8.89 4.36
C ILE A 18 1.27 -8.49 2.98
N ASN A 19 1.80 -7.40 2.46
CA ASN A 19 1.37 -6.79 1.21
C ASN A 19 2.45 -6.87 0.13
N SER A 20 2.04 -6.81 -1.14
CA SER A 20 2.94 -6.59 -2.27
C SER A 20 2.35 -5.64 -3.30
N TRP A 21 3.19 -5.18 -4.24
CA TRP A 21 2.83 -4.16 -5.23
C TRP A 21 2.74 -4.74 -6.64
N LEU A 22 1.87 -4.14 -7.45
CA LEU A 22 1.64 -4.47 -8.84
C LEU A 22 1.93 -3.25 -9.70
N GLY A 23 3.01 -3.28 -10.46
CA GLY A 23 3.43 -2.22 -11.39
C GLY A 23 3.32 -2.64 -12.85
N ILE A 24 3.22 -3.96 -13.14
CA ILE A 24 3.06 -4.50 -14.49
C ILE A 24 1.60 -4.37 -14.93
N PRO A 25 1.31 -3.72 -16.06
CA PRO A 25 -0.05 -3.48 -16.54
C PRO A 25 -0.69 -4.76 -17.12
N SER A 26 -0.92 -5.76 -16.28
CA SER A 26 -1.44 -7.07 -16.68
C SER A 26 -2.37 -7.66 -15.64
N SER A 27 -3.61 -7.96 -16.04
CA SER A 27 -4.57 -8.68 -15.20
C SER A 27 -4.08 -10.08 -14.84
N PHE A 28 -3.38 -10.76 -15.77
CA PHE A 28 -2.84 -12.09 -15.52
C PHE A 28 -1.67 -12.06 -14.53
N SER A 29 -0.78 -11.05 -14.61
CA SER A 29 0.25 -10.84 -13.59
C SER A 29 -0.38 -10.62 -12.20
N ALA A 30 -1.43 -9.82 -12.13
CA ALA A 30 -2.16 -9.57 -10.89
C ALA A 30 -2.81 -10.84 -10.32
N GLU A 31 -3.37 -11.70 -11.18
CA GLU A 31 -3.95 -12.99 -10.80
C GLU A 31 -2.87 -13.95 -10.27
N VAL A 32 -1.74 -14.10 -10.98
CA VAL A 32 -0.60 -14.91 -10.52
C VAL A 32 -0.11 -14.46 -9.16
N MET A 33 0.06 -13.14 -8.97
CA MET A 33 0.46 -12.58 -7.68
C MET A 33 -0.59 -12.85 -6.59
N ALA A 34 -1.87 -12.76 -6.90
CA ALA A 34 -2.95 -13.01 -5.92
C ALA A 34 -2.96 -14.46 -5.41
N HIS A 35 -2.54 -15.42 -6.25
CA HIS A 35 -2.42 -16.83 -5.86
C HIS A 35 -1.14 -17.16 -5.06
N ALA A 36 -0.23 -16.20 -4.86
CA ALA A 36 1.01 -16.40 -4.08
C ALA A 36 0.83 -16.33 -2.55
N GLY A 37 -0.38 -16.01 -2.06
CA GLY A 37 -0.70 -16.03 -0.63
C GLY A 37 -0.53 -14.69 0.10
N TRP A 38 -0.52 -13.57 -0.61
CA TRP A 38 -0.52 -12.22 -0.01
C TRP A 38 -1.86 -11.92 0.69
N ASP A 39 -1.80 -11.23 1.83
CA ASP A 39 -3.01 -10.75 2.50
C ASP A 39 -3.67 -9.62 1.71
N SER A 40 -2.85 -8.79 1.06
CA SER A 40 -3.29 -7.70 0.19
C SER A 40 -2.33 -7.47 -0.98
N LEU A 41 -2.86 -6.88 -2.05
CA LEU A 41 -2.09 -6.43 -3.21
C LEU A 41 -2.49 -4.99 -3.55
N VAL A 42 -1.49 -4.16 -3.84
CA VAL A 42 -1.68 -2.76 -4.25
C VAL A 42 -1.47 -2.63 -5.75
N VAL A 43 -2.50 -2.23 -6.48
CA VAL A 43 -2.37 -1.77 -7.87
C VAL A 43 -1.83 -0.34 -7.85
N ASP A 44 -0.65 -0.14 -8.41
CA ASP A 44 0.08 1.13 -8.35
C ASP A 44 -0.22 2.01 -9.56
N MET A 45 -1.12 2.97 -9.40
CA MET A 45 -1.44 3.95 -10.45
C MET A 45 -0.53 5.20 -10.40
N GLN A 46 0.36 5.34 -9.42
CA GLN A 46 1.28 6.47 -9.34
C GLN A 46 2.55 6.24 -10.14
N HIS A 47 3.21 5.09 -9.94
CA HIS A 47 4.48 4.76 -10.58
C HIS A 47 4.43 3.50 -11.43
N GLY A 48 3.39 2.68 -11.31
CA GLY A 48 3.11 1.57 -12.23
C GLY A 48 2.69 2.08 -13.62
N MET A 49 2.90 1.28 -14.64
CA MET A 49 2.47 1.60 -16.02
C MET A 49 0.96 1.35 -16.20
N ILE A 50 0.13 1.83 -15.27
CA ILE A 50 -1.27 1.41 -15.07
C ILE A 50 -2.18 2.63 -15.15
N ASP A 51 -3.11 2.60 -16.10
CA ASP A 51 -4.21 3.54 -16.18
C ASP A 51 -5.48 2.98 -15.50
N TYR A 52 -6.57 3.76 -15.55
CA TYR A 52 -7.84 3.37 -14.94
C TYR A 52 -8.42 2.07 -15.55
N GLN A 53 -8.32 1.90 -16.86
CA GLN A 53 -8.87 0.74 -17.56
C GLN A 53 -8.11 -0.54 -17.18
N VAL A 54 -6.79 -0.45 -17.14
CA VAL A 54 -5.91 -1.56 -16.73
C VAL A 54 -6.13 -1.90 -15.25
N MET A 55 -6.22 -0.89 -14.38
CA MET A 55 -6.51 -1.08 -12.95
C MET A 55 -7.78 -1.91 -12.72
N ILE A 56 -8.88 -1.63 -13.46
CA ILE A 56 -10.12 -2.41 -13.35
C ILE A 56 -9.87 -3.89 -13.64
N THR A 57 -9.16 -4.20 -14.74
CA THR A 57 -8.88 -5.59 -15.11
C THR A 57 -7.95 -6.30 -14.12
N MET A 58 -7.00 -5.57 -13.52
CA MET A 58 -6.14 -6.10 -12.46
C MET A 58 -6.94 -6.38 -11.18
N LEU A 59 -7.85 -5.50 -10.78
CA LEU A 59 -8.77 -5.75 -9.67
C LEU A 59 -9.66 -6.97 -9.91
N GLN A 60 -10.04 -7.26 -11.18
CA GLN A 60 -10.75 -8.49 -11.55
C GLN A 60 -9.86 -9.72 -11.33
N GLY A 61 -8.59 -9.68 -11.75
CA GLY A 61 -7.62 -10.75 -11.51
C GLY A 61 -7.42 -11.03 -10.02
N ILE A 62 -7.24 -10.01 -9.19
CA ILE A 62 -7.12 -10.17 -7.74
C ILE A 62 -8.38 -10.79 -7.14
N SER A 63 -9.56 -10.48 -7.69
CA SER A 63 -10.87 -10.97 -7.18
C SER A 63 -11.06 -12.47 -7.32
N THR A 64 -10.18 -13.19 -8.01
CA THR A 64 -10.21 -14.66 -8.12
C THR A 64 -9.81 -15.35 -6.82
N THR A 65 -9.26 -14.60 -5.87
CA THR A 65 -8.80 -15.09 -4.55
C THR A 65 -9.44 -14.29 -3.40
N ASN A 66 -9.01 -14.57 -2.17
CA ASN A 66 -9.38 -13.79 -0.99
C ASN A 66 -8.40 -12.65 -0.68
N THR A 67 -7.35 -12.45 -1.50
CA THR A 67 -6.42 -11.33 -1.35
C THR A 67 -7.18 -10.00 -1.43
N THR A 68 -6.92 -9.11 -0.48
CA THR A 68 -7.61 -7.81 -0.41
C THR A 68 -7.03 -6.84 -1.45
N PRO A 69 -7.86 -6.34 -2.41
CA PRO A 69 -7.39 -5.41 -3.43
C PRO A 69 -7.30 -3.98 -2.90
N LEU A 70 -6.13 -3.39 -2.98
CA LEU A 70 -5.85 -1.99 -2.69
C LEU A 70 -5.39 -1.27 -3.96
N VAL A 71 -5.49 0.06 -3.95
CA VAL A 71 -4.98 0.90 -5.05
C VAL A 71 -4.18 2.06 -4.47
N ARG A 72 -2.96 2.30 -4.99
CA ARG A 72 -2.30 3.58 -4.80
C ARG A 72 -2.73 4.51 -5.93
N VAL A 73 -3.37 5.61 -5.57
CA VAL A 73 -3.80 6.64 -6.52
C VAL A 73 -2.62 7.52 -6.94
N PRO A 74 -2.68 8.16 -8.14
CA PRO A 74 -1.60 9.04 -8.59
C PRO A 74 -1.36 10.25 -7.68
N TRP A 75 -2.42 10.78 -7.10
CA TRP A 75 -2.39 11.97 -6.25
C TRP A 75 -3.63 12.04 -5.35
N ASN A 76 -3.63 12.97 -4.37
CA ASN A 76 -4.79 13.28 -3.53
C ASN A 76 -5.87 14.05 -4.31
N ASP A 77 -6.48 13.34 -5.26
CA ASP A 77 -7.57 13.85 -6.10
C ASP A 77 -8.81 12.98 -5.90
N PRO A 78 -9.95 13.58 -5.50
CA PRO A 78 -11.21 12.86 -5.31
C PRO A 78 -11.65 12.03 -6.52
N ALA A 79 -11.35 12.47 -7.74
CA ALA A 79 -11.74 11.75 -8.96
C ALA A 79 -11.05 10.38 -9.06
N TYR A 80 -9.75 10.29 -8.79
CA TYR A 80 -9.03 9.02 -8.79
C TYR A 80 -9.43 8.13 -7.63
N ILE A 81 -9.59 8.72 -6.44
CA ILE A 81 -9.96 8.00 -5.22
C ILE A 81 -11.32 7.33 -5.39
N GLN A 82 -12.34 8.10 -5.79
CA GLN A 82 -13.70 7.59 -5.94
C GLN A 82 -13.82 6.56 -7.06
N LYS A 83 -13.15 6.79 -8.20
CA LYS A 83 -13.13 5.83 -9.31
C LYS A 83 -12.47 4.50 -8.93
N ALA A 84 -11.40 4.52 -8.18
CA ALA A 84 -10.76 3.30 -7.68
C ALA A 84 -11.65 2.53 -6.70
N LEU A 85 -12.33 3.25 -5.80
CA LEU A 85 -13.31 2.65 -4.88
C LEU A 85 -14.52 2.06 -5.62
N ASP A 86 -15.04 2.75 -6.64
CA ASP A 86 -16.19 2.27 -7.43
C ASP A 86 -15.82 1.06 -8.32
N ALA A 87 -14.54 0.97 -8.70
CA ALA A 87 -13.97 -0.20 -9.36
C ALA A 87 -13.77 -1.40 -8.43
N GLY A 88 -13.94 -1.24 -7.12
CA GLY A 88 -13.87 -2.32 -6.13
C GLY A 88 -12.56 -2.42 -5.35
N ALA A 89 -11.77 -1.35 -5.29
CA ALA A 89 -10.69 -1.26 -4.31
C ALA A 89 -11.28 -1.26 -2.88
N TYR A 90 -10.68 -2.04 -1.99
CA TYR A 90 -11.04 -2.13 -0.58
C TYR A 90 -10.19 -1.23 0.31
N GLY A 91 -9.25 -0.54 -0.28
CA GLY A 91 -8.48 0.53 0.36
C GLY A 91 -7.72 1.35 -0.65
N ILE A 92 -7.39 2.55 -0.23
CA ILE A 92 -6.60 3.50 -1.03
C ILE A 92 -5.34 3.86 -0.25
N ILE A 93 -4.20 3.81 -0.94
CA ILE A 93 -2.97 4.45 -0.52
C ILE A 93 -2.87 5.79 -1.25
N CYS A 94 -2.82 6.88 -0.50
CA CYS A 94 -2.73 8.23 -1.05
C CYS A 94 -1.33 8.80 -0.80
N PRO A 95 -0.57 9.15 -1.86
CA PRO A 95 0.78 9.71 -1.71
C PRO A 95 0.75 11.13 -1.16
N MET A 96 1.90 11.58 -0.64
CA MET A 96 2.19 12.99 -0.31
C MET A 96 1.17 13.64 0.64
N ILE A 97 0.80 12.97 1.71
CA ILE A 97 -0.03 13.55 2.77
C ILE A 97 0.88 14.30 3.75
N ASN A 98 0.90 15.62 3.67
CA ASN A 98 1.85 16.47 4.38
C ASN A 98 1.28 17.18 5.60
N ASN A 99 -0.05 17.33 5.66
CA ASN A 99 -0.71 18.07 6.72
C ASN A 99 -2.13 17.57 6.97
N ARG A 100 -2.75 18.11 8.02
CA ARG A 100 -4.11 17.77 8.44
C ARG A 100 -5.14 17.98 7.34
N ALA A 101 -5.09 19.12 6.63
CA ALA A 101 -6.08 19.45 5.60
C ALA A 101 -6.05 18.47 4.43
N GLU A 102 -4.86 18.02 4.03
CA GLU A 102 -4.69 17.01 2.98
C GLU A 102 -5.21 15.64 3.45
N ALA A 103 -4.97 15.25 4.70
CA ALA A 103 -5.50 14.02 5.27
C ALA A 103 -7.04 14.06 5.39
N GLU A 104 -7.63 15.18 5.80
CA GLU A 104 -9.09 15.37 5.86
C GLU A 104 -9.72 15.32 4.46
N LYS A 105 -9.11 15.98 3.45
CA LYS A 105 -9.55 15.91 2.05
C LYS A 105 -9.52 14.46 1.54
N PHE A 106 -8.45 13.72 1.81
CA PHE A 106 -8.30 12.32 1.43
C PHE A 106 -9.40 11.46 2.04
N VAL A 107 -9.54 11.48 3.36
CA VAL A 107 -10.54 10.69 4.09
C VAL A 107 -11.96 11.05 3.65
N SER A 108 -12.27 12.35 3.49
CA SER A 108 -13.58 12.81 3.01
C SER A 108 -13.92 12.25 1.64
N SER A 109 -12.94 12.14 0.74
CA SER A 109 -13.12 11.59 -0.61
C SER A 109 -13.44 10.10 -0.62
N MET A 110 -13.12 9.38 0.46
CA MET A 110 -13.32 7.93 0.60
C MET A 110 -14.65 7.54 1.22
N ARG A 111 -15.30 8.46 1.93
CA ARG A 111 -16.48 8.17 2.76
C ARG A 111 -17.74 8.75 2.15
N TYR A 112 -18.83 7.98 2.18
CA TYR A 112 -20.17 8.50 1.88
C TYR A 112 -20.66 9.43 3.00
N ALA A 113 -21.57 10.34 2.64
CA ALA A 113 -22.24 11.18 3.63
C ALA A 113 -22.88 10.34 4.76
N PRO A 114 -22.89 10.84 6.01
CA PRO A 114 -22.45 12.16 6.46
C PRO A 114 -20.95 12.25 6.79
N LEU A 115 -20.16 11.16 6.61
CA LEU A 115 -18.77 11.07 7.02
C LEU A 115 -17.79 11.67 5.99
N GLY A 116 -18.26 11.90 4.77
CA GLY A 116 -17.44 12.45 3.69
C GLY A 116 -18.26 12.88 2.49
N THR A 117 -17.58 13.05 1.36
CA THR A 117 -18.10 13.63 0.11
C THR A 117 -18.06 12.65 -1.07
N ARG A 118 -17.83 11.35 -0.83
CA ARG A 118 -17.84 10.34 -1.89
C ARG A 118 -19.22 10.30 -2.56
N SER A 119 -19.23 10.44 -3.90
CA SER A 119 -20.43 10.27 -4.70
C SER A 119 -20.82 8.79 -4.78
N SER A 120 -22.13 8.52 -4.78
CA SER A 120 -22.65 7.15 -4.80
C SER A 120 -22.76 6.62 -6.25
N GLY A 121 -21.94 5.63 -6.57
CA GLY A 121 -21.92 4.97 -7.86
C GLY A 121 -21.06 3.68 -7.87
N PRO A 122 -21.15 2.80 -6.81
CA PRO A 122 -20.23 1.68 -6.64
C PRO A 122 -20.60 0.48 -7.53
N ILE A 123 -20.59 0.64 -8.86
CA ILE A 123 -21.08 -0.40 -9.80
C ILE A 123 -20.31 -1.71 -9.60
N ARG A 124 -18.99 -1.72 -9.85
CA ARG A 124 -18.21 -2.96 -9.70
C ARG A 124 -17.96 -3.28 -8.22
N ALA A 125 -17.81 -2.28 -7.36
CA ALA A 125 -17.65 -2.51 -5.94
C ALA A 125 -18.82 -3.27 -5.32
N SER A 126 -20.06 -3.03 -5.78
CA SER A 126 -21.23 -3.78 -5.34
C SER A 126 -21.22 -5.22 -5.85
N LEU A 127 -20.72 -5.48 -7.07
CA LEU A 127 -20.54 -6.85 -7.56
C LEU A 127 -19.49 -7.62 -6.74
N TYR A 128 -18.36 -7.00 -6.46
CA TYR A 128 -17.27 -7.59 -5.68
C TYR A 128 -17.63 -7.72 -4.19
N GLY A 129 -18.18 -6.65 -3.62
CA GLY A 129 -18.45 -6.51 -2.17
C GLY A 129 -19.79 -7.06 -1.72
N GLY A 130 -20.67 -7.43 -2.67
CA GLY A 130 -22.01 -7.96 -2.38
C GLY A 130 -23.09 -6.88 -2.16
N PRO A 131 -24.34 -7.30 -1.97
CA PRO A 131 -25.50 -6.39 -1.97
C PRO A 131 -25.47 -5.33 -0.85
N ASP A 132 -24.84 -5.63 0.26
CA ASP A 132 -24.76 -4.70 1.40
C ASP A 132 -23.54 -3.76 1.32
N TYR A 133 -22.74 -3.81 0.24
CA TYR A 133 -21.50 -3.03 0.12
C TYR A 133 -21.76 -1.54 0.36
N HIS A 134 -22.76 -0.95 -0.31
CA HIS A 134 -23.02 0.49 -0.19
C HIS A 134 -23.29 0.93 1.26
N ALA A 135 -24.11 0.17 1.98
CA ALA A 135 -24.45 0.46 3.38
C ALA A 135 -23.28 0.27 4.34
N LYS A 136 -22.29 -0.55 3.97
CA LYS A 136 -21.13 -0.89 4.80
C LYS A 136 -19.82 -0.28 4.31
N ALA A 137 -19.82 0.41 3.18
CA ALA A 137 -18.59 0.89 2.55
C ALA A 137 -17.75 1.79 3.47
N ASN A 138 -18.39 2.65 4.27
CA ASN A 138 -17.69 3.52 5.22
C ASN A 138 -16.93 2.75 6.30
N ASP A 139 -17.38 1.54 6.65
CA ASP A 139 -16.75 0.66 7.63
C ASP A 139 -15.73 -0.31 6.98
N ILE A 140 -15.96 -0.66 5.70
CA ILE A 140 -15.17 -1.67 4.99
C ILE A 140 -13.87 -1.09 4.46
N VAL A 141 -13.92 0.02 3.71
CA VAL A 141 -12.73 0.54 3.01
C VAL A 141 -11.70 1.11 3.98
N VAL A 142 -10.41 0.92 3.67
CA VAL A 142 -9.30 1.43 4.50
C VAL A 142 -8.60 2.59 3.82
N ALA A 143 -8.28 3.63 4.60
CA ALA A 143 -7.60 4.85 4.19
C ALA A 143 -6.16 4.83 4.70
N LEU A 144 -5.17 4.78 3.80
CA LEU A 144 -3.75 4.81 4.13
C LEU A 144 -3.11 6.07 3.54
N GLY A 145 -2.69 7.03 4.38
CA GLY A 145 -1.96 8.23 3.95
C GLY A 145 -0.46 8.00 3.94
N MET A 146 0.25 8.34 2.85
CA MET A 146 1.70 8.19 2.82
C MET A 146 2.40 9.33 3.56
N ILE A 147 3.32 8.94 4.43
CA ILE A 147 4.24 9.81 5.17
C ILE A 147 5.62 9.66 4.51
N GLU A 148 5.97 10.62 3.67
CA GLU A 148 7.15 10.50 2.82
C GLU A 148 7.89 11.82 2.58
N THR A 149 7.60 12.83 3.42
CA THR A 149 8.28 14.13 3.36
C THR A 149 8.69 14.61 4.75
N ARG A 150 9.62 15.55 4.80
CA ARG A 150 10.00 16.24 6.04
C ARG A 150 8.83 17.00 6.66
N GLU A 151 7.96 17.57 5.82
CA GLU A 151 6.74 18.27 6.26
C GLU A 151 5.77 17.29 6.92
N ALA A 152 5.51 16.13 6.31
CA ALA A 152 4.66 15.08 6.88
C ALA A 152 5.18 14.61 8.26
N ILE A 153 6.50 14.44 8.41
CA ILE A 153 7.12 14.08 9.69
C ILE A 153 6.92 15.17 10.75
N ALA A 154 6.99 16.46 10.36
CA ALA A 154 6.75 17.56 11.29
C ALA A 154 5.28 17.63 11.74
N ASN A 155 4.33 17.20 10.92
CA ASN A 155 2.90 17.29 11.13
C ASN A 155 2.25 15.93 11.52
N LEU A 156 3.03 14.95 11.96
CA LEU A 156 2.57 13.57 12.24
C LEU A 156 1.34 13.52 13.16
N ASP A 157 1.36 14.26 14.27
CA ASP A 157 0.26 14.24 15.23
C ASP A 157 -1.02 14.84 14.65
N GLU A 158 -0.92 15.89 13.85
CA GLU A 158 -2.06 16.50 13.17
C GLU A 158 -2.64 15.54 12.12
N ILE A 159 -1.79 14.90 11.32
CA ILE A 159 -2.21 13.92 10.31
C ILE A 159 -2.88 12.73 10.97
N CYS A 160 -2.22 12.11 11.94
CA CYS A 160 -2.73 10.92 12.63
C CYS A 160 -4.00 11.20 13.44
N SER A 161 -4.25 12.46 13.85
CA SER A 161 -5.47 12.84 14.57
C SER A 161 -6.73 12.93 13.69
N VAL A 162 -6.58 12.82 12.36
CA VAL A 162 -7.70 12.91 11.42
C VAL A 162 -8.62 11.70 11.54
N LYS A 163 -9.87 11.97 11.88
CA LYS A 163 -10.89 10.94 12.07
C LYS A 163 -11.19 10.20 10.78
N GLY A 164 -11.04 8.88 10.79
CA GLY A 164 -11.28 8.03 9.61
C GLY A 164 -10.03 7.76 8.77
N LEU A 165 -8.86 8.29 9.13
CA LEU A 165 -7.57 7.81 8.65
C LEU A 165 -7.27 6.50 9.38
N ASP A 166 -7.23 5.38 8.66
CA ASP A 166 -7.06 4.05 9.24
C ASP A 166 -5.58 3.71 9.47
N ALA A 167 -4.72 4.15 8.56
CA ALA A 167 -3.28 3.87 8.60
C ALA A 167 -2.46 5.02 8.00
N VAL A 168 -1.20 5.11 8.42
CA VAL A 168 -0.17 5.82 7.66
C VAL A 168 0.79 4.81 7.04
N TYR A 169 1.38 5.19 5.90
CA TYR A 169 2.27 4.31 5.14
C TYR A 169 3.55 5.06 4.75
N ILE A 170 4.69 4.55 5.18
CA ILE A 170 5.98 5.21 4.97
C ILE A 170 6.54 4.85 3.61
N GLY A 171 6.84 5.88 2.78
CA GLY A 171 7.59 5.81 1.54
C GLY A 171 9.06 6.17 1.77
N PRO A 172 9.98 5.19 2.02
CA PRO A 172 11.34 5.49 2.46
C PRO A 172 12.19 6.20 1.40
N SER A 173 11.91 6.02 0.10
CA SER A 173 12.64 6.68 -0.98
C SER A 173 12.41 8.18 -0.99
N ASP A 174 11.15 8.62 -1.05
CA ASP A 174 10.79 10.04 -1.05
C ASP A 174 11.11 10.69 0.30
N LEU A 175 10.90 9.96 1.40
CA LEU A 175 11.30 10.42 2.73
C LEU A 175 12.81 10.68 2.79
N SER A 176 13.62 9.81 2.19
CA SER A 176 15.08 10.00 2.11
C SER A 176 15.43 11.25 1.29
N ILE A 177 14.87 11.38 0.09
CA ILE A 177 15.08 12.53 -0.80
C ILE A 177 14.71 13.84 -0.09
N SER A 178 13.56 13.87 0.57
CA SER A 178 13.06 15.03 1.31
C SER A 178 13.99 15.45 2.45
N HIS A 179 14.80 14.52 2.99
CA HIS A 179 15.80 14.78 4.02
C HIS A 179 17.22 15.01 3.47
N GLY A 180 17.39 15.02 2.14
CA GLY A 180 18.69 15.25 1.48
C GLY A 180 19.56 13.98 1.37
N TYR A 181 18.99 12.81 1.52
CA TYR A 181 19.67 11.51 1.37
C TYR A 181 19.34 10.84 0.04
N ALA A 182 20.18 9.90 -0.37
CA ALA A 182 19.89 9.06 -1.54
C ALA A 182 18.63 8.20 -1.34
N PRO A 183 17.78 8.00 -2.39
CA PRO A 183 16.62 7.15 -2.30
C PRO A 183 16.98 5.69 -2.00
N GLY A 184 16.00 4.90 -1.56
CA GLY A 184 16.17 3.46 -1.31
C GLY A 184 15.10 2.92 -0.37
N GLY A 185 14.80 1.61 -0.47
CA GLY A 185 13.77 0.95 0.32
C GLY A 185 14.22 0.62 1.74
N ASP A 186 15.20 -0.29 1.85
CA ASP A 186 15.66 -0.76 3.17
C ASP A 186 16.76 0.16 3.69
N LYS A 187 16.43 1.01 4.65
CA LYS A 187 17.32 2.01 5.24
C LYS A 187 17.55 1.72 6.73
N PRO A 188 18.64 0.98 7.06
CA PRO A 188 18.96 0.67 8.46
C PRO A 188 19.69 1.82 9.19
N ASP A 189 19.91 2.95 8.52
CA ASP A 189 20.60 4.11 9.07
C ASP A 189 19.87 4.68 10.29
N GLN A 190 20.62 5.14 11.30
CA GLN A 190 20.05 5.61 12.56
C GLN A 190 19.03 6.74 12.37
N TRP A 191 19.30 7.69 11.46
CA TRP A 191 18.38 8.79 11.20
C TRP A 191 17.00 8.30 10.68
N MET A 192 16.97 7.26 9.82
CA MET A 192 15.72 6.66 9.37
C MET A 192 15.04 5.91 10.52
N MET A 193 15.81 5.15 11.31
CA MET A 193 15.26 4.43 12.46
C MET A 193 14.61 5.40 13.47
N ASP A 194 15.21 6.58 13.68
CA ASP A 194 14.66 7.64 14.54
C ASP A 194 13.34 8.20 13.97
N LEU A 195 13.23 8.37 12.63
CA LEU A 195 11.98 8.78 11.99
C LEU A 195 10.90 7.69 12.09
N LEU A 196 11.26 6.43 11.85
CA LEU A 196 10.34 5.31 12.02
C LEU A 196 9.81 5.24 13.46
N GLY A 197 10.67 5.46 14.46
CA GLY A 197 10.27 5.54 15.85
C GLY A 197 9.23 6.65 16.11
N LYS A 198 9.45 7.85 15.57
CA LYS A 198 8.48 8.97 15.68
C LYS A 198 7.12 8.62 15.08
N VAL A 199 7.13 7.95 13.92
CA VAL A 199 5.87 7.52 13.28
C VAL A 199 5.14 6.49 14.12
N LEU A 200 5.85 5.48 14.66
CA LEU A 200 5.26 4.48 15.55
C LEU A 200 4.63 5.11 16.80
N ASP A 201 5.30 6.10 17.40
CA ASP A 201 4.81 6.82 18.57
C ASP A 201 3.54 7.63 18.25
N ALA A 202 3.52 8.35 17.12
CA ALA A 202 2.33 9.08 16.68
C ALA A 202 1.16 8.14 16.39
N CYS A 203 1.41 7.05 15.67
CA CYS A 203 0.41 6.02 15.40
C CYS A 203 -0.20 5.44 16.68
N LYS A 204 0.64 5.16 17.67
CA LYS A 204 0.19 4.66 18.97
C LYS A 204 -0.68 5.67 19.72
N ARG A 205 -0.29 6.96 19.72
CA ARG A 205 -1.08 8.02 20.40
C ARG A 205 -2.47 8.18 19.80
N HIS A 206 -2.58 8.05 18.47
CA HIS A 206 -3.82 8.32 17.74
C HIS A 206 -4.59 7.06 17.33
N ASN A 207 -4.12 5.86 17.71
CA ASN A 207 -4.71 4.57 17.32
C ASN A 207 -4.83 4.40 15.79
N VAL A 208 -3.79 4.82 15.06
CA VAL A 208 -3.65 4.67 13.61
C VAL A 208 -2.66 3.54 13.33
N VAL A 209 -2.91 2.74 12.30
CA VAL A 209 -2.04 1.60 11.96
C VAL A 209 -0.76 2.07 11.26
N PRO A 210 0.45 1.71 11.72
CA PRO A 210 1.68 2.03 11.03
C PRO A 210 1.97 1.05 9.88
N GLY A 211 2.26 1.57 8.70
CA GLY A 211 2.67 0.84 7.51
C GLY A 211 4.07 1.23 7.04
N LEU A 212 4.80 0.27 6.45
CA LEU A 212 6.17 0.45 5.97
C LEU A 212 6.39 -0.23 4.63
N HIS A 213 6.94 0.50 3.67
CA HIS A 213 7.45 -0.07 2.42
C HIS A 213 8.84 -0.66 2.64
N CYS A 214 9.02 -1.94 2.28
CA CYS A 214 10.27 -2.67 2.45
C CYS A 214 10.73 -3.27 1.11
N GLY A 215 12.02 -3.26 0.88
CA GLY A 215 12.62 -3.89 -0.30
C GLY A 215 12.87 -5.40 -0.12
N SER A 216 12.94 -5.89 1.13
CA SER A 216 13.24 -7.29 1.43
C SER A 216 12.38 -7.88 2.53
N PRO A 217 12.16 -9.22 2.53
CA PRO A 217 11.48 -9.90 3.64
C PRO A 217 12.18 -9.70 4.99
N ALA A 218 13.51 -9.67 5.00
CA ALA A 218 14.29 -9.48 6.23
C ALA A 218 14.02 -8.12 6.89
N TYR A 219 13.94 -7.05 6.07
CA TYR A 219 13.63 -5.73 6.58
C TYR A 219 12.16 -5.60 7.01
N ALA A 220 11.25 -6.26 6.27
CA ALA A 220 9.83 -6.32 6.65
C ALA A 220 9.61 -7.02 8.00
N LEU A 221 10.29 -8.15 8.25
CA LEU A 221 10.24 -8.84 9.53
C LEU A 221 10.74 -7.94 10.67
N LYS A 222 11.86 -7.23 10.46
CA LYS A 222 12.34 -6.22 11.43
C LYS A 222 11.31 -5.12 11.66
N GLY A 223 10.63 -4.64 10.61
CA GLY A 223 9.53 -3.68 10.73
C GLY A 223 8.39 -4.22 11.60
N ILE A 224 7.99 -5.48 11.42
CA ILE A 224 6.97 -6.13 12.25
C ILE A 224 7.41 -6.21 13.72
N GLU A 225 8.65 -6.58 13.99
CA GLU A 225 9.23 -6.62 15.34
C GLU A 225 9.22 -5.23 16.01
N MET A 226 9.44 -4.16 15.22
CA MET A 226 9.34 -2.77 15.69
C MET A 226 7.89 -2.34 15.99
N GLY A 227 6.88 -3.01 15.43
CA GLY A 227 5.48 -2.70 15.67
C GLY A 227 4.68 -2.30 14.42
N PHE A 228 5.28 -2.30 13.22
CA PHE A 228 4.53 -2.07 11.98
C PHE A 228 3.51 -3.19 11.73
N LYS A 229 2.31 -2.81 11.28
CA LYS A 229 1.18 -3.73 11.08
C LYS A 229 0.71 -3.80 9.61
N PHE A 230 1.36 -3.09 8.71
CA PHE A 230 1.17 -3.20 7.27
C PHE A 230 2.55 -3.10 6.62
N VAL A 231 3.09 -4.23 6.16
CA VAL A 231 4.43 -4.26 5.56
C VAL A 231 4.33 -4.71 4.11
N THR A 232 4.99 -3.94 3.24
CA THR A 232 5.11 -4.31 1.83
C THR A 232 6.43 -4.99 1.58
N VAL A 233 6.41 -6.06 0.79
CA VAL A 233 7.62 -6.77 0.39
C VAL A 233 7.69 -6.80 -1.13
N GLY A 234 8.54 -5.95 -1.70
CA GLY A 234 8.77 -5.92 -3.14
C GLY A 234 7.52 -5.67 -4.00
N GLY A 235 7.58 -6.10 -5.25
CA GLY A 235 6.49 -6.02 -6.22
C GLY A 235 6.73 -6.96 -7.40
N ASP A 236 5.70 -7.12 -8.25
CA ASP A 236 5.72 -8.02 -9.41
C ASP A 236 6.91 -7.77 -10.34
N THR A 237 7.20 -6.51 -10.67
CA THR A 237 8.35 -6.11 -11.49
C THR A 237 9.67 -6.63 -10.92
N ARG A 238 9.86 -6.48 -9.61
CA ARG A 238 11.06 -6.94 -8.91
C ARG A 238 11.17 -8.46 -8.94
N PHE A 239 10.07 -9.18 -8.67
CA PHE A 239 10.07 -10.65 -8.65
C PHE A 239 10.38 -11.22 -10.02
N VAL A 240 9.80 -10.67 -11.09
CA VAL A 240 10.09 -11.06 -12.48
C VAL A 240 11.56 -10.78 -12.80
N THR A 241 12.07 -9.59 -12.51
CA THR A 241 13.46 -9.21 -12.81
C THR A 241 14.45 -10.08 -12.06
N MET A 242 14.24 -10.31 -10.76
CA MET A 242 15.13 -11.16 -9.96
C MET A 242 15.13 -12.61 -10.42
N GLY A 243 13.95 -13.19 -10.70
CA GLY A 243 13.84 -14.56 -11.15
C GLY A 243 14.50 -14.77 -12.53
N ALA A 244 14.24 -13.86 -13.45
CA ALA A 244 14.85 -13.92 -14.78
C ALA A 244 16.37 -13.74 -14.72
N ALA A 245 16.88 -12.77 -13.95
CA ALA A 245 18.32 -12.55 -13.80
C ALA A 245 19.02 -13.77 -13.16
N ALA A 246 18.41 -14.38 -12.15
CA ALA A 246 18.94 -15.57 -11.49
C ALA A 246 19.07 -16.74 -12.48
N ALA A 247 18.03 -17.02 -13.27
CA ALA A 247 18.05 -18.08 -14.28
C ALA A 247 19.13 -17.85 -15.36
N VAL A 248 19.24 -16.61 -15.86
CA VAL A 248 20.28 -16.26 -16.84
C VAL A 248 21.69 -16.43 -16.26
N GLN A 249 21.87 -16.00 -15.00
CA GLN A 249 23.16 -16.13 -14.30
C GLN A 249 23.55 -17.61 -14.12
N GLU A 250 22.61 -18.45 -13.66
CA GLU A 250 22.82 -19.88 -13.48
C GLU A 250 23.20 -20.56 -14.81
N MET A 251 22.49 -20.27 -15.89
CA MET A 251 22.79 -20.81 -17.21
C MET A 251 24.17 -20.40 -17.77
N ARG A 252 24.61 -19.16 -17.46
CA ARG A 252 25.90 -18.64 -17.93
C ARG A 252 27.11 -19.14 -17.13
N THR A 253 26.94 -19.33 -15.84
CA THR A 253 28.04 -19.66 -14.93
C THR A 253 28.05 -21.11 -14.50
N GLY A 254 26.98 -21.88 -14.73
CA GLY A 254 26.81 -23.23 -14.21
C GLY A 254 26.68 -23.30 -12.67
N VAL A 255 26.49 -22.15 -12.01
CA VAL A 255 26.38 -22.05 -10.56
C VAL A 255 25.03 -21.44 -10.22
N ALA A 256 24.25 -22.18 -9.44
CA ALA A 256 22.95 -21.66 -8.94
C ALA A 256 23.12 -20.36 -8.16
N ALA A 257 22.28 -19.37 -8.44
CA ALA A 257 22.28 -18.13 -7.69
C ALA A 257 21.90 -18.41 -6.24
N LYS A 258 22.68 -17.90 -5.27
CA LYS A 258 22.29 -18.01 -3.86
C LYS A 258 20.99 -17.23 -3.64
N PRO A 259 19.98 -17.81 -2.99
CA PRO A 259 18.78 -17.06 -2.61
C PRO A 259 19.18 -15.81 -1.80
N GLY A 260 18.79 -14.64 -2.23
CA GLY A 260 19.00 -13.38 -1.50
C GLY A 260 20.21 -12.53 -1.90
N THR A 261 21.09 -12.96 -2.82
CA THR A 261 22.18 -12.11 -3.36
C THR A 261 21.72 -11.30 -4.59
N GLY A 262 20.54 -10.74 -4.55
CA GLY A 262 20.08 -9.79 -5.56
C GLY A 262 20.96 -8.54 -5.52
N ALA A 263 21.39 -8.12 -6.71
CA ALA A 263 22.26 -6.95 -6.94
C ALA A 263 21.86 -5.76 -6.06
N SER A 264 22.87 -5.05 -5.60
CA SER A 264 22.71 -3.77 -4.86
C SER A 264 21.62 -2.92 -5.49
N SER A 265 20.63 -2.54 -4.69
CA SER A 265 19.47 -1.78 -5.08
C SER A 265 19.84 -0.37 -5.55
N SER A 266 20.23 -0.22 -6.79
CA SER A 266 20.25 1.07 -7.48
C SER A 266 18.95 1.36 -8.23
N SER A 267 17.98 0.42 -8.20
CA SER A 267 16.62 0.68 -8.70
C SER A 267 15.71 1.09 -7.54
N PRO A 268 14.99 2.20 -7.64
CA PRO A 268 14.04 2.65 -6.62
C PRO A 268 12.80 1.74 -6.50
N TYR A 269 12.67 0.72 -7.35
CA TYR A 269 11.55 -0.22 -7.37
C TYR A 269 12.01 -1.67 -7.45
#